data_aa03676e50aabec63b86d1d492cc1261
#
_entry.id   aa03676e50aabec63b86d1d492cc1261
#
_cell.length_a   1.000
_cell.length_b   1.000
_cell.length_c   1.000
_cell.angle_alpha   90.00
_cell.angle_beta   90.00
_cell.angle_gamma   90.00
#
_symmetry.space_group_name_H-M   'P 1'
#
loop_
_entity.id
_entity.type
_entity.pdbx_description
1 polymer ?
#
loop_
_entity_poly.entity_id
_entity_poly.type
_entity_poly.pdbx_seq_one_letter_code
_entity_poly.pdbx_strand_id
1 'polypeptide(L)'
;SPYDDFPTLVDRELVLQNSRVIIEYLDERFPHPPLLPVDPVARAKFRLALDRIEHQWYPEFNNSYNNGVIEDSFVEKIKSYFLEIVPLISDNFFMSEDFGLVDCSLAPLLWRVKCLGIELDKNKSIIEKYSDRIFNRESFQASLSETEQDI
;
A
#
# COMPACT_ATOMS: atom_id res chain seq x y z
N SER A 1 -13.01 -20.68 -6.68
CA SER A 1 -11.99 -20.11 -7.59
C SER A 1 -10.81 -21.07 -7.64
N PRO A 2 -10.24 -21.38 -8.83
CA PRO A 2 -9.01 -22.15 -8.92
C PRO A 2 -7.78 -21.38 -8.40
N TYR A 3 -7.97 -20.12 -8.00
CA TYR A 3 -6.93 -19.23 -7.47
C TYR A 3 -7.38 -18.73 -6.10
N ASP A 4 -7.29 -19.58 -5.10
CA ASP A 4 -7.74 -19.30 -3.73
C ASP A 4 -7.02 -18.13 -3.05
N ASP A 5 -5.90 -17.67 -3.63
CA ASP A 5 -5.05 -16.62 -3.06
C ASP A 5 -5.42 -15.20 -3.48
N PHE A 6 -6.40 -15.02 -4.36
CA PHE A 6 -6.75 -13.70 -4.87
C PHE A 6 -8.15 -13.28 -4.41
N PRO A 7 -8.30 -12.00 -3.98
CA PRO A 7 -9.63 -11.49 -3.65
C PRO A 7 -10.53 -11.52 -4.88
N THR A 8 -11.80 -11.78 -4.66
CA THR A 8 -12.82 -11.77 -5.71
C THR A 8 -13.87 -10.74 -5.35
N LEU A 9 -14.14 -9.81 -6.26
CA LEU A 9 -15.23 -8.87 -6.14
C LEU A 9 -16.37 -9.28 -7.06
N VAL A 10 -17.57 -9.33 -6.54
CA VAL A 10 -18.79 -9.55 -7.32
C VAL A 10 -19.69 -8.34 -7.16
N ASP A 11 -20.02 -7.72 -8.28
CA ASP A 11 -20.99 -6.62 -8.33
C ASP A 11 -21.98 -6.90 -9.45
N ARG A 12 -23.17 -7.33 -9.07
CA ARG A 12 -24.21 -7.81 -10.00
C ARG A 12 -23.67 -8.97 -10.83
N GLU A 13 -23.51 -8.81 -12.15
CA GLU A 13 -22.98 -9.83 -13.05
C GLU A 13 -21.47 -9.75 -13.23
N LEU A 14 -20.84 -8.64 -12.75
CA LEU A 14 -19.40 -8.45 -12.86
C LEU A 14 -18.66 -9.25 -11.79
N VAL A 15 -17.65 -10.03 -12.22
CA VAL A 15 -16.76 -10.77 -11.33
C VAL A 15 -15.33 -10.35 -11.64
N LEU A 16 -14.63 -9.81 -10.64
CA LEU A 16 -13.24 -9.36 -10.77
C LEU A 16 -12.36 -10.12 -9.78
N GLN A 17 -11.18 -10.53 -10.22
CA GLN A 17 -10.25 -11.34 -9.42
C GLN A 17 -8.86 -10.72 -9.25
N ASN A 18 -8.57 -9.60 -9.87
CA ASN A 18 -7.28 -8.92 -9.77
C ASN A 18 -7.40 -7.74 -8.79
N SER A 19 -6.57 -7.72 -7.75
CA SER A 19 -6.63 -6.70 -6.70
C SER A 19 -6.54 -5.28 -7.25
N ARG A 20 -5.62 -5.03 -8.17
CA ARG A 20 -5.45 -3.70 -8.76
C ARG A 20 -6.66 -3.29 -9.58
N VAL A 21 -7.19 -4.20 -10.38
CA VAL A 21 -8.40 -3.94 -11.18
C VAL A 21 -9.60 -3.70 -10.26
N ILE A 22 -9.72 -4.48 -9.19
CA ILE A 22 -10.78 -4.30 -8.18
C ILE A 22 -10.71 -2.91 -7.56
N ILE A 23 -9.51 -2.48 -7.12
CA ILE A 23 -9.32 -1.17 -6.50
C ILE A 23 -9.65 -0.04 -7.48
N GLU A 24 -9.18 -0.12 -8.70
CA GLU A 24 -9.48 0.88 -9.73
C GLU A 24 -10.97 0.92 -10.08
N TYR A 25 -11.61 -0.25 -10.17
CA TYR A 25 -13.06 -0.35 -10.38
C TYR A 25 -13.84 0.33 -9.25
N LEU A 26 -13.46 0.08 -8.00
CA LEU A 26 -14.12 0.69 -6.84
C LEU A 26 -13.96 2.22 -6.84
N ASP A 27 -12.78 2.71 -7.22
CA ASP A 27 -12.54 4.15 -7.34
C ASP A 27 -13.42 4.77 -8.44
N GLU A 28 -13.55 4.12 -9.59
CA GLU A 28 -14.40 4.58 -10.67
C GLU A 28 -15.89 4.49 -10.33
N ARG A 29 -16.28 3.46 -9.58
CA ARG A 29 -17.68 3.25 -9.17
C ARG A 29 -18.13 4.21 -8.08
N PHE A 30 -17.21 4.60 -7.18
CA PHE A 30 -17.46 5.49 -6.04
C PHE A 30 -16.42 6.63 -6.05
N PRO A 31 -16.54 7.59 -7.02
CA PRO A 31 -15.45 8.52 -7.29
C PRO A 31 -15.39 9.76 -6.39
N HIS A 32 -16.04 9.77 -5.24
CA HIS A 32 -16.10 10.93 -4.36
C HIS A 32 -15.62 10.60 -2.95
N PRO A 33 -14.39 10.98 -2.58
CA PRO A 33 -13.36 11.63 -3.41
C PRO A 33 -12.65 10.66 -4.34
N PRO A 34 -12.14 11.12 -5.49
CA PRO A 34 -11.35 10.27 -6.38
C PRO A 34 -10.00 9.94 -5.75
N LEU A 35 -9.52 8.71 -5.98
CA LEU A 35 -8.26 8.24 -5.41
C LEU A 35 -7.11 8.24 -6.42
N LEU A 36 -7.39 8.50 -7.69
CA LEU A 36 -6.40 8.74 -8.73
C LEU A 36 -6.51 10.18 -9.23
N PRO A 37 -5.37 10.83 -9.54
CA PRO A 37 -5.42 12.17 -10.11
C PRO A 37 -6.06 12.17 -11.50
N VAL A 38 -6.68 13.30 -11.86
CA VAL A 38 -7.34 13.46 -13.16
C VAL A 38 -6.31 13.79 -14.26
N ASP A 39 -5.29 14.57 -13.92
CA ASP A 39 -4.24 14.94 -14.86
C ASP A 39 -3.53 13.69 -15.42
N PRO A 40 -3.42 13.55 -16.74
CA PRO A 40 -2.82 12.34 -17.34
C PRO A 40 -1.38 12.07 -16.91
N VAL A 41 -0.57 13.11 -16.74
CA VAL A 41 0.84 12.95 -16.33
C VAL A 41 0.91 12.42 -14.89
N ALA A 42 0.19 13.06 -13.98
CA ALA A 42 0.12 12.63 -12.59
C ALA A 42 -0.47 11.21 -12.46
N ARG A 43 -1.52 10.94 -13.22
CA ARG A 43 -2.17 9.63 -13.26
C ARG A 43 -1.21 8.52 -13.72
N ALA A 44 -0.41 8.80 -14.75
CA ALA A 44 0.61 7.86 -15.22
C ALA A 44 1.67 7.58 -14.16
N LYS A 45 2.13 8.61 -13.45
CA LYS A 45 3.09 8.46 -12.35
C LYS A 45 2.54 7.61 -11.21
N PHE A 46 1.26 7.81 -10.86
CA PHE A 46 0.59 6.98 -9.85
C PHE A 46 0.51 5.52 -10.29
N ARG A 47 0.16 5.27 -11.55
CA ARG A 47 0.09 3.91 -12.09
C ARG A 47 1.45 3.22 -12.13
N LEU A 48 2.52 3.94 -12.44
CA LEU A 48 3.88 3.40 -12.35
C LEU A 48 4.23 3.00 -10.93
N ALA A 49 3.87 3.82 -9.95
CA ALA A 49 4.09 3.50 -8.55
C ALA A 49 3.29 2.26 -8.12
N LEU A 50 2.02 2.19 -8.50
CA LEU A 50 1.16 1.04 -8.20
C LEU A 50 1.73 -0.25 -8.81
N ASP A 51 2.19 -0.19 -10.05
CA ASP A 51 2.81 -1.32 -10.75
C ASP A 51 4.04 -1.83 -9.99
N ARG A 52 4.90 -0.92 -9.56
CA ARG A 52 6.11 -1.25 -8.82
C ARG A 52 5.80 -1.86 -7.46
N ILE A 53 4.84 -1.31 -6.74
CA ILE A 53 4.40 -1.85 -5.45
C ILE A 53 3.88 -3.28 -5.64
N GLU A 54 3.04 -3.51 -6.64
CA GLU A 54 2.46 -4.82 -6.93
C GLU A 54 3.52 -5.86 -7.32
N HIS A 55 4.47 -5.50 -8.19
CA HIS A 55 5.41 -6.46 -8.79
C HIS A 55 6.75 -6.57 -8.08
N GLN A 56 7.12 -5.61 -7.24
CA GLN A 56 8.39 -5.64 -6.51
C GLN A 56 8.20 -5.71 -4.99
N TRP A 57 7.42 -4.81 -4.41
CA TRP A 57 7.30 -4.70 -2.96
C TRP A 57 6.51 -5.85 -2.36
N TYR A 58 5.33 -6.14 -2.89
CA TYR A 58 4.49 -7.22 -2.36
C TYR A 58 5.15 -8.60 -2.46
N PRO A 59 5.77 -8.98 -3.59
CA PRO A 59 6.50 -10.26 -3.66
C PRO A 59 7.62 -10.37 -2.64
N GLU A 60 8.40 -9.30 -2.44
CA GLU A 60 9.48 -9.29 -1.45
C GLU A 60 8.96 -9.48 -0.03
N PHE A 61 7.92 -8.77 0.34
CA PHE A 61 7.28 -8.92 1.66
C PHE A 61 6.68 -10.32 1.85
N ASN A 62 6.04 -10.85 0.84
CA ASN A 62 5.43 -12.18 0.90
C ASN A 62 6.48 -13.28 1.06
N ASN A 63 7.61 -13.18 0.36
CA ASN A 63 8.71 -14.13 0.49
C ASN A 63 9.31 -14.13 1.90
N SER A 64 9.52 -12.96 2.47
CA SER A 64 10.08 -12.84 3.83
C SER A 64 9.11 -13.41 4.87
N TYR A 65 7.82 -13.20 4.68
CA TYR A 65 6.80 -13.68 5.60
C TYR A 65 6.70 -15.21 5.62
N ASN A 66 6.85 -15.85 4.46
CA ASN A 66 6.74 -17.32 4.33
C ASN A 66 7.88 -18.06 5.01
N ASN A 67 9.04 -17.43 5.17
CA ASN A 67 10.22 -18.06 5.75
C ASN A 67 10.30 -17.91 7.27
N GLY A 68 9.46 -17.09 7.89
CA GLY A 68 9.40 -16.91 9.35
C GLY A 68 10.63 -16.26 9.98
N VAL A 69 11.66 -15.94 9.19
CA VAL A 69 12.89 -15.29 9.63
C VAL A 69 13.10 -14.01 8.85
N ILE A 70 13.34 -12.90 9.55
CA ILE A 70 13.65 -11.61 8.92
C ILE A 70 15.16 -11.57 8.65
N GLU A 71 15.54 -11.72 7.39
CA GLU A 71 16.94 -11.65 6.99
C GLU A 71 17.39 -10.18 6.82
N ASP A 72 18.67 -9.92 7.08
CA ASP A 72 19.26 -8.59 6.93
C ASP A 72 19.11 -8.07 5.49
N SER A 73 19.23 -8.97 4.50
CA SER A 73 19.04 -8.62 3.09
C SER A 73 17.64 -8.08 2.79
N PHE A 74 16.62 -8.63 3.42
CA PHE A 74 15.24 -8.13 3.31
C PHE A 74 15.11 -6.73 3.92
N VAL A 75 15.65 -6.54 5.12
CA VAL A 75 15.64 -5.24 5.80
C VAL A 75 16.31 -4.17 4.93
N GLU A 76 17.47 -4.48 4.36
CA GLU A 76 18.18 -3.54 3.49
C GLU A 76 17.39 -3.20 2.22
N LYS A 77 16.69 -4.18 1.63
CA LYS A 77 15.80 -3.91 0.49
C LYS A 77 14.65 -2.98 0.87
N ILE A 78 14.01 -3.22 2.01
CA ILE A 78 12.92 -2.37 2.48
C ILE A 78 13.41 -0.94 2.71
N LYS A 79 14.59 -0.78 3.32
CA LYS A 79 15.20 0.54 3.48
C LYS A 79 15.43 1.23 2.13
N SER A 80 15.90 0.49 1.13
CA SER A 80 16.12 1.06 -0.21
C SER A 80 14.81 1.49 -0.88
N TYR A 81 13.73 0.74 -0.71
CA TYR A 81 12.41 1.11 -1.21
C TYR A 81 11.93 2.42 -0.57
N PHE A 82 12.11 2.57 0.73
CA PHE A 82 11.71 3.81 1.41
C PHE A 82 12.58 5.00 0.99
N LEU A 83 13.86 4.79 0.70
CA LEU A 83 14.70 5.86 0.14
C LEU A 83 14.16 6.39 -1.18
N GLU A 84 13.55 5.53 -1.98
CA GLU A 84 12.97 5.92 -3.25
C GLU A 84 11.65 6.68 -3.10
N ILE A 85 10.81 6.29 -2.14
CA ILE A 85 9.49 6.91 -1.99
C ILE A 85 9.47 8.15 -1.12
N VAL A 86 10.41 8.31 -0.18
CA VAL A 86 10.44 9.47 0.73
C VAL A 86 10.39 10.79 -0.01
N PRO A 87 11.16 11.01 -1.10
CA PRO A 87 11.07 12.26 -1.85
C PRO A 87 9.71 12.47 -2.54
N LEU A 88 8.91 11.41 -2.69
CA LEU A 88 7.61 11.46 -3.35
C LEU A 88 6.47 11.66 -2.36
N ILE A 89 6.74 11.52 -1.06
CA ILE A 89 5.80 11.90 -0.01
C ILE A 89 5.88 13.41 0.12
N SER A 90 4.94 14.08 -0.54
CA SER A 90 4.84 15.53 -0.46
C SER A 90 4.22 15.94 0.88
N ASP A 91 3.41 16.96 0.95
CA ASP A 91 2.99 17.53 2.24
C ASP A 91 2.28 16.53 3.16
N ASN A 92 1.35 15.73 2.64
CA ASN A 92 0.58 14.79 3.46
C ASN A 92 0.66 13.35 2.96
N PHE A 93 0.54 13.14 1.65
CA PHE A 93 0.43 11.81 1.07
C PHE A 93 1.34 11.66 -0.15
N PHE A 94 1.32 10.51 -0.79
CA PHE A 94 2.18 10.21 -1.93
C PHE A 94 1.83 11.13 -3.11
N MET A 95 2.77 12.01 -3.45
CA MET A 95 2.67 13.00 -4.54
C MET A 95 1.39 13.85 -4.49
N SER A 96 0.77 14.01 -3.33
CA SER A 96 -0.51 14.70 -3.20
C SER A 96 -0.77 15.14 -1.77
N GLU A 97 -1.57 16.20 -1.62
CA GLU A 97 -2.16 16.62 -0.34
C GLU A 97 -3.26 15.65 0.10
N ASP A 98 -3.88 14.96 -0.86
CA ASP A 98 -5.04 14.12 -0.63
C ASP A 98 -4.64 12.63 -0.64
N PHE A 99 -5.33 11.86 0.19
CA PHE A 99 -5.18 10.40 0.23
C PHE A 99 -5.57 9.78 -1.11
N GLY A 100 -4.72 8.88 -1.64
CA GLY A 100 -4.93 8.28 -2.94
C GLY A 100 -4.66 6.78 -2.98
N LEU A 101 -4.78 6.20 -4.17
CA LEU A 101 -4.62 4.75 -4.39
C LEU A 101 -3.24 4.24 -4.01
N VAL A 102 -2.19 5.04 -4.22
CA VAL A 102 -0.83 4.63 -3.83
C VAL A 102 -0.75 4.48 -2.31
N ASP A 103 -1.34 5.42 -1.56
CA ASP A 103 -1.40 5.34 -0.10
C ASP A 103 -2.17 4.10 0.36
N CYS A 104 -3.29 3.79 -0.28
CA CYS A 104 -4.04 2.55 -0.04
C CYS A 104 -3.17 1.31 -0.24
N SER A 105 -2.40 1.29 -1.31
CA SER A 105 -1.57 0.13 -1.67
C SER A 105 -0.37 -0.03 -0.75
N LEU A 106 0.18 1.07 -0.24
CA LEU A 106 1.29 1.06 0.72
C LEU A 106 0.84 0.73 2.15
N ALA A 107 -0.40 1.01 2.51
CA ALA A 107 -0.89 0.87 3.87
C ALA A 107 -0.62 -0.50 4.50
N PRO A 108 -0.94 -1.64 3.86
CA PRO A 108 -0.65 -2.95 4.43
C PRO A 108 0.83 -3.21 4.62
N LEU A 109 1.67 -2.72 3.72
CA LEU A 109 3.12 -2.88 3.82
C LEU A 109 3.71 -2.06 4.96
N LEU A 110 3.24 -0.82 5.12
CA LEU A 110 3.63 0.04 6.24
C LEU A 110 3.22 -0.56 7.58
N TRP A 111 2.06 -1.18 7.63
CA TRP A 111 1.59 -1.89 8.82
C TRP A 111 2.49 -3.07 9.17
N ARG A 112 2.90 -3.86 8.16
CA ARG A 112 3.85 -4.96 8.34
C ARG A 112 5.21 -4.48 8.81
N VAL A 113 5.72 -3.39 8.26
CA VAL A 113 6.99 -2.78 8.71
C VAL A 113 6.92 -2.43 10.18
N LYS A 114 5.83 -1.83 10.63
CA LYS A 114 5.59 -1.53 12.04
C LYS A 114 5.54 -2.79 12.88
N CYS A 115 4.77 -3.79 12.47
CA CYS A 115 4.60 -5.05 13.21
C CYS A 115 5.90 -5.85 13.32
N LEU A 116 6.72 -5.84 12.27
CA LEU A 116 8.00 -6.54 12.25
C LEU A 116 9.10 -5.78 13.00
N GLY A 117 8.84 -4.54 13.41
CA GLY A 117 9.82 -3.73 14.13
C GLY A 117 11.03 -3.34 13.29
N ILE A 118 10.87 -3.18 11.98
CA ILE A 118 11.97 -2.82 11.08
C ILE A 118 12.41 -1.38 11.38
N GLU A 119 13.69 -1.20 11.66
CA GLU A 119 14.30 0.11 11.91
C GLU A 119 14.65 0.78 10.58
N LEU A 120 14.18 2.02 10.40
CA LEU A 120 14.28 2.77 9.14
C LEU A 120 15.36 3.86 9.16
N ASP A 121 16.22 3.88 10.15
CA ASP A 121 17.35 4.79 10.26
C ASP A 121 16.92 6.27 10.09
N LYS A 122 17.60 7.02 9.21
CA LYS A 122 17.37 8.46 9.01
C LYS A 122 16.02 8.83 8.41
N ASN A 123 15.33 7.91 7.77
CA ASN A 123 14.00 8.15 7.18
C ASN A 123 12.84 7.82 8.12
N LYS A 124 13.16 7.34 9.32
CA LYS A 124 12.18 6.89 10.31
C LYS A 124 11.09 7.93 10.58
N SER A 125 11.49 9.18 10.85
CA SER A 125 10.53 10.23 11.20
C SER A 125 9.54 10.52 10.09
N ILE A 126 9.99 10.59 8.85
CA ILE A 126 9.14 10.87 7.69
C ILE A 126 8.17 9.73 7.45
N ILE A 127 8.67 8.50 7.48
CA ILE A 127 7.85 7.30 7.23
C ILE A 127 6.85 7.09 8.37
N GLU A 128 7.24 7.30 9.62
CA GLU A 128 6.31 7.17 10.74
C GLU A 128 5.18 8.19 10.68
N LYS A 129 5.50 9.45 10.37
CA LYS A 129 4.48 10.50 10.22
C LYS A 129 3.52 10.20 9.06
N TYR A 130 4.06 9.76 7.94
CA TYR A 130 3.26 9.34 6.79
C TYR A 130 2.37 8.16 7.14
N SER A 131 2.94 7.14 7.78
CA SER A 131 2.20 5.95 8.22
C SER A 131 1.09 6.33 9.19
N ASP A 132 1.36 7.21 10.15
CA ASP A 132 0.36 7.65 11.12
C ASP A 132 -0.82 8.36 10.46
N ARG A 133 -0.57 9.18 9.43
CA ARG A 133 -1.66 9.81 8.67
C ARG A 133 -2.58 8.78 8.03
N ILE A 134 -2.01 7.69 7.52
CA ILE A 134 -2.77 6.59 6.92
C ILE A 134 -3.50 5.80 8.01
N PHE A 135 -2.78 5.39 9.06
CA PHE A 135 -3.32 4.52 10.12
C PHE A 135 -4.41 5.21 10.95
N ASN A 136 -4.38 6.53 11.05
CA ASN A 136 -5.40 7.29 11.77
C ASN A 136 -6.69 7.48 10.98
N ARG A 137 -6.71 7.10 9.72
CA ARG A 137 -7.94 7.15 8.93
C ARG A 137 -8.96 6.12 9.44
N GLU A 138 -10.19 6.54 9.56
CA GLU A 138 -11.29 5.69 10.02
C GLU A 138 -11.44 4.44 9.16
N SER A 139 -11.32 4.59 7.83
CA SER A 139 -11.41 3.49 6.89
C SER A 139 -10.28 2.47 7.07
N PHE A 140 -9.08 2.92 7.39
CA PHE A 140 -7.97 2.01 7.68
C PHE A 140 -8.25 1.21 8.97
N GLN A 141 -8.65 1.89 10.03
CA GLN A 141 -8.97 1.24 11.30
C GLN A 141 -10.08 0.19 11.14
N ALA A 142 -11.10 0.52 10.35
CA ALA A 142 -12.21 -0.40 10.07
C ALA A 142 -11.78 -1.61 9.24
N SER A 143 -10.69 -1.51 8.47
CA SER A 143 -10.18 -2.60 7.61
C SER A 143 -9.37 -3.65 8.38
N LEU A 144 -8.89 -3.32 9.58
CA LEU A 144 -8.06 -4.23 10.36
C LEU A 144 -8.87 -5.41 10.90
N SER A 145 -8.34 -6.63 10.76
CA SER A 145 -8.88 -7.80 11.44
C SER A 145 -8.59 -7.74 12.95
N GLU A 146 -9.27 -8.57 13.74
CA GLU A 146 -9.01 -8.66 15.18
C GLU A 146 -7.54 -8.97 15.48
N THR A 147 -6.96 -9.90 14.72
CA THR A 147 -5.53 -10.26 14.86
C THR A 147 -4.62 -9.08 14.55
N GLU A 148 -4.94 -8.30 13.52
CA GLU A 148 -4.16 -7.13 13.13
C GLU A 148 -4.27 -5.99 14.13
N GLN A 149 -5.39 -5.85 14.81
CA GLN A 149 -5.59 -4.82 15.85
C GLN A 149 -4.75 -5.07 17.10
N ASP A 150 -4.40 -6.31 17.38
CA ASP A 150 -3.65 -6.71 18.57
C ASP A 150 -2.13 -6.49 18.45
N ILE A 151 -1.68 -5.94 17.35
CA ILE A 151 -0.24 -5.72 17.11
C ILE A 151 0.18 -4.29 17.46
#